data_424083e1be300749b98eb6e7dd3b2bad
#
_entry.id   424083e1be300749b98eb6e7dd3b2bad
#
_cell.length_a   1.000
_cell.length_b   1.000
_cell.length_c   1.000
_cell.angle_alpha   90.00
_cell.angle_beta   90.00
_cell.angle_gamma   90.00
#
_symmetry.space_group_name_H-M   'P 1'
#
loop_
_entity.id
_entity.type
_entity.pdbx_description
1 polymer ?
#
loop_
_entity_poly.entity_id
_entity_poly.type
_entity_poly.pdbx_seq_one_letter_code
_entity_poly.pdbx_strand_id
1 'polypeptide(L)'
;MNSLAQQIDELNHTLSSQLPIEVLQAFRKSIEELKTSNLEKSSLKVGDKMPEFSLPNTFGQMISSREILKKEKMILTFYRGNWCPYCNLELRSLQENLSLIKNKNSFLVAVSPQTLHYSKTTVEENELGFDVLTDAGNAFAKKLGIVFQLPDFLLPYYESLGIDLTEFNGNEDNMLPIPAVFVVDRNGYIIFRFLDVNYMNRLDIEELIKVL
;
A
#
# COMPACT_ATOMS: atom_id res chain seq x y z
N MET A 1 18.56 -6.67 -12.89
CA MET A 1 17.26 -7.08 -12.29
C MET A 1 16.14 -6.58 -13.19
N ASN A 2 15.03 -7.31 -13.29
CA ASN A 2 13.86 -6.85 -14.03
C ASN A 2 13.25 -5.62 -13.33
N SER A 3 12.76 -4.65 -14.10
CA SER A 3 12.04 -3.52 -13.50
C SER A 3 10.75 -4.00 -12.79
N LEU A 4 10.20 -3.19 -11.89
CA LEU A 4 8.93 -3.50 -11.22
C LEU A 4 7.81 -3.75 -12.25
N ALA A 5 7.75 -2.95 -13.32
CA ALA A 5 6.78 -3.13 -14.40
C ALA A 5 6.93 -4.50 -15.08
N GLN A 6 8.15 -4.94 -15.39
CA GLN A 6 8.40 -6.27 -15.96
C GLN A 6 7.99 -7.40 -15.01
N GLN A 7 8.28 -7.28 -13.71
CA GLN A 7 7.87 -8.25 -12.69
C GLN A 7 6.33 -8.33 -12.58
N ILE A 8 5.63 -7.21 -12.68
CA ILE A 8 4.17 -7.15 -12.71
C ILE A 8 3.60 -7.82 -13.95
N ASP A 9 4.20 -7.60 -15.12
CA ASP A 9 3.77 -8.24 -16.37
C ASP A 9 3.95 -9.76 -16.30
N GLU A 10 5.07 -10.24 -15.78
CA GLU A 10 5.33 -11.68 -15.55
C GLU A 10 4.30 -12.27 -14.56
N LEU A 11 3.99 -11.56 -13.47
CA LEU A 11 2.97 -11.96 -12.52
C LEU A 11 1.57 -12.03 -13.18
N ASN A 12 1.21 -11.02 -13.99
CA ASN A 12 -0.06 -10.98 -14.71
C ASN A 12 -0.19 -12.18 -15.67
N HIS A 13 0.87 -12.52 -16.41
CA HIS A 13 0.91 -13.70 -17.27
C HIS A 13 0.70 -15.00 -16.47
N THR A 14 1.40 -15.12 -15.36
CA THR A 14 1.29 -16.29 -14.48
C THR A 14 -0.12 -16.44 -13.93
N LEU A 15 -0.68 -15.39 -13.34
CA LEU A 15 -2.03 -15.42 -12.76
C LEU A 15 -3.10 -15.65 -13.82
N SER A 16 -2.96 -15.08 -15.02
CA SER A 16 -3.93 -15.28 -16.10
C SER A 16 -3.96 -16.74 -16.63
N SER A 17 -2.86 -17.48 -16.46
CA SER A 17 -2.78 -18.90 -16.85
C SER A 17 -3.20 -19.87 -15.74
N GLN A 18 -3.13 -19.46 -14.48
CA GLN A 18 -3.37 -20.32 -13.31
C GLN A 18 -4.76 -20.13 -12.70
N LEU A 19 -5.32 -18.91 -12.77
CA LEU A 19 -6.60 -18.63 -12.14
C LEU A 19 -7.78 -18.96 -13.06
N PRO A 20 -8.90 -19.47 -12.49
CA PRO A 20 -10.14 -19.64 -13.23
C PRO A 20 -10.61 -18.31 -13.84
N ILE A 21 -11.26 -18.39 -15.01
CA ILE A 21 -11.70 -17.21 -15.74
C ILE A 21 -12.70 -16.37 -14.92
N GLU A 22 -13.53 -17.01 -14.10
CA GLU A 22 -14.50 -16.38 -13.23
C GLU A 22 -13.83 -15.49 -12.19
N VAL A 23 -12.71 -15.94 -11.63
CA VAL A 23 -11.90 -15.16 -10.67
C VAL A 23 -11.34 -13.92 -11.34
N LEU A 24 -10.75 -14.08 -12.52
CA LEU A 24 -10.18 -12.96 -13.29
C LEU A 24 -11.25 -11.93 -13.67
N GLN A 25 -12.46 -12.41 -14.08
CA GLN A 25 -13.58 -11.54 -14.42
C GLN A 25 -14.11 -10.80 -13.18
N ALA A 26 -14.22 -11.46 -12.04
CA ALA A 26 -14.64 -10.83 -10.79
C ALA A 26 -13.67 -9.71 -10.36
N PHE A 27 -12.37 -9.95 -10.41
CA PHE A 27 -11.37 -8.92 -10.11
C PHE A 27 -11.42 -7.74 -11.10
N ARG A 28 -11.57 -8.00 -12.40
CA ARG A 28 -11.74 -6.93 -13.40
C ARG A 28 -12.99 -6.11 -13.12
N LYS A 29 -14.12 -6.77 -12.84
CA LYS A 29 -15.37 -6.08 -12.49
C LYS A 29 -15.19 -5.15 -11.29
N SER A 30 -14.53 -5.60 -10.23
CA SER A 30 -14.31 -4.77 -9.04
C SER A 30 -13.45 -3.53 -9.33
N ILE A 31 -12.43 -3.67 -10.19
CA ILE A 31 -11.62 -2.52 -10.63
C ILE A 31 -12.46 -1.52 -11.42
N GLU A 32 -13.30 -1.99 -12.34
CA GLU A 32 -14.19 -1.11 -13.11
C GLU A 32 -15.21 -0.39 -12.20
N GLU A 33 -15.76 -1.06 -11.20
CA GLU A 33 -16.62 -0.42 -10.19
C GLU A 33 -15.86 0.66 -9.40
N LEU A 34 -14.63 0.38 -8.98
CA LEU A 34 -13.77 1.37 -8.31
C LEU A 34 -13.43 2.57 -9.20
N LYS A 35 -13.22 2.37 -10.50
CA LYS A 35 -13.00 3.48 -11.45
C LYS A 35 -14.20 4.43 -11.54
N THR A 36 -15.41 3.92 -11.33
CA THR A 36 -16.62 4.75 -11.31
C THR A 36 -16.84 5.44 -9.97
N SER A 37 -16.19 4.98 -8.91
CA SER A 37 -16.17 5.66 -7.62
C SER A 37 -15.36 6.94 -7.72
N ASN A 38 -15.74 8.00 -7.04
CA ASN A 38 -14.94 9.24 -7.04
C ASN A 38 -13.74 9.17 -6.08
N LEU A 39 -13.25 8.00 -5.71
CA LEU A 39 -12.29 7.81 -4.65
C LEU A 39 -10.96 8.52 -4.93
N GLU A 40 -10.40 8.39 -6.14
CA GLU A 40 -9.18 9.11 -6.53
C GLU A 40 -9.35 10.64 -6.48
N LYS A 41 -10.54 11.14 -6.81
CA LYS A 41 -10.84 12.58 -6.81
C LYS A 41 -11.06 13.12 -5.40
N SER A 42 -11.60 12.31 -4.49
CA SER A 42 -11.89 12.69 -3.11
C SER A 42 -10.71 12.52 -2.15
N SER A 43 -9.70 11.73 -2.54
CA SER A 43 -8.49 11.55 -1.74
C SER A 43 -7.64 12.81 -1.68
N LEU A 44 -6.81 12.93 -0.63
CA LEU A 44 -5.86 14.03 -0.48
C LEU A 44 -4.92 14.15 -1.69
N LYS A 45 -4.57 15.38 -2.03
CA LYS A 45 -3.83 15.75 -3.25
C LYS A 45 -2.50 16.44 -2.90
N VAL A 46 -1.68 16.59 -3.91
CA VAL A 46 -0.50 17.46 -3.82
C VAL A 46 -0.93 18.87 -3.40
N GLY A 47 -0.25 19.43 -2.41
CA GLY A 47 -0.57 20.70 -1.78
C GLY A 47 -1.45 20.60 -0.52
N ASP A 48 -2.12 19.46 -0.29
CA ASP A 48 -2.88 19.25 0.94
C ASP A 48 -1.94 18.95 2.11
N LYS A 49 -2.39 19.27 3.31
CA LYS A 49 -1.68 18.92 4.53
C LYS A 49 -1.99 17.49 4.93
N MET A 50 -0.95 16.68 5.10
CA MET A 50 -1.05 15.29 5.58
C MET A 50 -1.55 15.31 7.04
N PRO A 51 -2.62 14.56 7.38
CA PRO A 51 -3.00 14.34 8.76
C PRO A 51 -1.87 13.71 9.57
N GLU A 52 -1.67 14.15 10.81
CA GLU A 52 -0.70 13.51 11.69
C GLU A 52 -1.15 12.09 12.08
N PHE A 53 -0.17 11.21 12.24
CA PHE A 53 -0.39 9.86 12.77
C PHE A 53 0.64 9.49 13.84
N SER A 54 0.26 8.53 14.66
CA SER A 54 1.13 7.75 15.52
C SER A 54 0.64 6.32 15.45
N LEU A 55 1.41 5.46 14.77
CA LEU A 55 1.04 4.06 14.48
C LEU A 55 2.13 3.11 14.99
N PRO A 56 1.76 1.90 15.47
CA PRO A 56 2.74 0.93 15.91
C PRO A 56 3.46 0.27 14.72
N ASN A 57 4.77 0.12 14.85
CA ASN A 57 5.56 -0.73 13.94
C ASN A 57 5.49 -2.20 14.40
N THR A 58 6.18 -3.09 13.69
CA THR A 58 6.19 -4.55 13.95
C THR A 58 6.79 -4.94 15.31
N PHE A 59 7.47 -4.01 16.01
CA PHE A 59 7.99 -4.18 17.37
C PHE A 59 7.06 -3.58 18.44
N GLY A 60 5.90 -3.04 18.04
CA GLY A 60 4.97 -2.34 18.92
C GLY A 60 5.41 -0.93 19.30
N GLN A 61 6.47 -0.40 18.71
CA GLN A 61 6.94 0.96 18.94
C GLN A 61 6.09 1.94 18.15
N MET A 62 5.64 3.03 18.80
CA MET A 62 4.84 4.06 18.14
C MET A 62 5.72 4.96 17.27
N ILE A 63 5.46 4.94 15.98
CA ILE A 63 6.13 5.79 14.98
C ILE A 63 5.24 7.00 14.70
N SER A 64 5.80 8.19 14.93
CA SER A 64 5.07 9.46 14.79
C SER A 64 5.50 10.21 13.54
N SER A 65 4.54 10.59 12.69
CA SER A 65 4.78 11.43 11.53
C SER A 65 5.43 12.76 11.90
N ARG A 66 5.03 13.36 13.03
CA ARG A 66 5.62 14.60 13.53
C ARG A 66 7.12 14.46 13.83
N GLU A 67 7.55 13.36 14.43
CA GLU A 67 8.96 13.15 14.77
C GLU A 67 9.80 12.86 13.51
N ILE A 68 9.24 12.16 12.51
CA ILE A 68 9.90 11.96 11.21
C ILE A 68 10.11 13.31 10.53
N LEU A 69 9.05 14.11 10.38
CA LEU A 69 9.08 15.36 9.62
C LEU A 69 9.94 16.47 10.24
N LYS A 70 10.29 16.37 11.53
CA LYS A 70 11.30 17.25 12.14
C LYS A 70 12.69 17.10 11.50
N LYS A 71 12.98 15.93 10.96
CA LYS A 71 14.31 15.54 10.46
C LYS A 71 14.36 15.42 8.95
N GLU A 72 13.41 14.71 8.36
CA GLU A 72 13.46 14.25 6.98
C GLU A 72 12.11 14.43 6.28
N LYS A 73 12.08 14.36 4.95
CA LYS A 73 10.84 14.10 4.21
C LYS A 73 10.33 12.71 4.57
N MET A 74 9.04 12.48 4.38
CA MET A 74 8.44 11.18 4.65
C MET A 74 7.82 10.61 3.39
N ILE A 75 8.10 9.34 3.11
CA ILE A 75 7.43 8.55 2.09
C ILE A 75 6.51 7.57 2.81
N LEU A 76 5.23 7.62 2.44
CA LEU A 76 4.20 6.70 2.92
C LEU A 76 3.78 5.82 1.75
N THR A 77 3.96 4.51 1.84
CA THR A 77 3.38 3.55 0.91
C THR A 77 2.27 2.76 1.61
N PHE A 78 1.06 2.82 1.07
CA PHE A 78 -0.08 2.04 1.54
C PHE A 78 -0.21 0.76 0.73
N TYR A 79 -0.37 -0.37 1.42
CA TYR A 79 -0.54 -1.67 0.78
C TYR A 79 -1.70 -2.45 1.42
N ARG A 80 -2.27 -3.39 0.69
CA ARG A 80 -3.48 -4.12 1.10
C ARG A 80 -3.21 -5.20 2.15
N GLY A 81 -2.07 -5.89 2.01
CA GLY A 81 -1.69 -7.00 2.87
C GLY A 81 -0.57 -7.85 2.27
N ASN A 82 0.09 -8.69 3.07
CA ASN A 82 1.14 -9.61 2.62
C ASN A 82 0.61 -10.68 1.64
N TRP A 83 -0.69 -10.97 1.69
CA TRP A 83 -1.37 -11.84 0.75
C TRP A 83 -1.46 -11.28 -0.67
N CYS A 84 -1.16 -9.99 -0.87
CA CYS A 84 -1.25 -9.31 -2.16
C CYS A 84 0.09 -9.36 -2.91
N PRO A 85 0.23 -10.16 -3.98
CA PRO A 85 1.52 -10.34 -4.65
C PRO A 85 2.05 -9.05 -5.29
N TYR A 86 1.18 -8.20 -5.83
CA TYR A 86 1.57 -6.89 -6.38
C TYR A 86 2.14 -5.95 -5.30
N CYS A 87 1.58 -6.03 -4.08
CA CYS A 87 2.07 -5.26 -2.95
C CYS A 87 3.48 -5.71 -2.54
N ASN A 88 3.71 -7.03 -2.50
CA ASN A 88 5.01 -7.59 -2.18
C ASN A 88 6.07 -7.21 -3.22
N LEU A 89 5.71 -7.18 -4.52
CA LEU A 89 6.62 -6.70 -5.58
C LEU A 89 7.03 -5.23 -5.34
N GLU A 90 6.07 -4.37 -5.04
CA GLU A 90 6.34 -2.95 -4.75
C GLU A 90 7.20 -2.77 -3.50
N LEU A 91 6.89 -3.47 -2.40
CA LEU A 91 7.67 -3.41 -1.16
C LEU A 91 9.12 -3.86 -1.37
N ARG A 92 9.35 -4.93 -2.14
CA ARG A 92 10.71 -5.39 -2.50
C ARG A 92 11.43 -4.37 -3.39
N SER A 93 10.75 -3.78 -4.37
CA SER A 93 11.33 -2.73 -5.21
C SER A 93 11.75 -1.50 -4.38
N LEU A 94 10.93 -1.10 -3.39
CA LEU A 94 11.28 -0.03 -2.45
C LEU A 94 12.47 -0.43 -1.57
N GLN A 95 12.56 -1.69 -1.12
CA GLN A 95 13.67 -2.22 -0.34
C GLN A 95 14.97 -2.20 -1.12
N GLU A 96 14.98 -2.65 -2.37
CA GLU A 96 16.15 -2.64 -3.26
C GLU A 96 16.71 -1.22 -3.44
N ASN A 97 15.86 -0.21 -3.39
CA ASN A 97 16.20 1.20 -3.57
C ASN A 97 16.28 2.01 -2.25
N LEU A 98 16.20 1.33 -1.10
CA LEU A 98 16.15 1.99 0.21
C LEU A 98 17.37 2.89 0.48
N SER A 99 18.56 2.48 0.03
CA SER A 99 19.78 3.29 0.17
C SER A 99 19.70 4.59 -0.62
N LEU A 100 19.14 4.56 -1.83
CA LEU A 100 18.93 5.77 -2.64
C LEU A 100 17.92 6.72 -1.97
N ILE A 101 16.81 6.16 -1.43
CA ILE A 101 15.80 6.91 -0.68
C ILE A 101 16.43 7.61 0.53
N LYS A 102 17.21 6.89 1.33
CA LYS A 102 17.88 7.43 2.52
C LYS A 102 18.90 8.54 2.14
N ASN A 103 19.62 8.37 1.04
CA ASN A 103 20.57 9.38 0.55
C ASN A 103 19.88 10.69 0.10
N LYS A 104 18.56 10.65 -0.12
CA LYS A 104 17.73 11.84 -0.42
C LYS A 104 17.10 12.48 0.84
N ASN A 105 17.60 12.13 2.05
CA ASN A 105 17.07 12.58 3.34
C ASN A 105 15.55 12.33 3.44
N SER A 106 15.14 11.12 3.10
CA SER A 106 13.74 10.70 3.10
C SER A 106 13.56 9.43 3.92
N PHE A 107 12.57 9.44 4.80
CA PHE A 107 12.19 8.32 5.65
C PHE A 107 11.03 7.56 5.01
N LEU A 108 11.22 6.27 4.76
CA LEU A 108 10.20 5.40 4.16
C LEU A 108 9.48 4.61 5.24
N VAL A 109 8.14 4.62 5.19
CA VAL A 109 7.27 3.74 5.97
C VAL A 109 6.22 3.10 5.07
N ALA A 110 5.92 1.83 5.30
CA ALA A 110 4.76 1.15 4.71
C ALA A 110 3.63 1.08 5.74
N VAL A 111 2.38 1.20 5.27
CA VAL A 111 1.18 1.23 6.13
C VAL A 111 0.15 0.23 5.59
N SER A 112 -0.40 -0.59 6.47
CA SER A 112 -1.43 -1.59 6.12
C SER A 112 -2.42 -1.76 7.27
N PRO A 113 -3.68 -2.16 7.00
CA PRO A 113 -4.64 -2.49 8.05
C PRO A 113 -4.36 -3.80 8.79
N GLN A 114 -3.37 -4.58 8.33
CA GLN A 114 -3.05 -5.88 8.90
C GLN A 114 -2.73 -5.80 10.40
N THR A 115 -2.98 -6.91 11.09
CA THR A 115 -2.52 -7.09 12.47
C THR A 115 -0.99 -7.02 12.55
N LEU A 116 -0.46 -6.78 13.74
CA LEU A 116 1.00 -6.78 13.98
C LEU A 116 1.66 -8.10 13.58
N HIS A 117 0.94 -9.22 13.74
CA HIS A 117 1.44 -10.54 13.35
C HIS A 117 1.73 -10.58 11.84
N TYR A 118 0.76 -10.25 11.00
CA TYR A 118 0.93 -10.27 9.54
C TYR A 118 1.83 -9.14 9.02
N SER A 119 1.88 -8.01 9.72
CA SER A 119 2.87 -6.96 9.41
C SER A 119 4.31 -7.45 9.64
N LYS A 120 4.54 -8.24 10.70
CA LYS A 120 5.84 -8.88 10.96
C LYS A 120 6.18 -9.90 9.87
N THR A 121 5.23 -10.76 9.50
CA THR A 121 5.40 -11.71 8.37
C THR A 121 5.77 -10.97 7.08
N THR A 122 5.12 -9.82 6.78
CA THR A 122 5.48 -9.00 5.61
C THR A 122 6.94 -8.56 5.64
N VAL A 123 7.43 -8.10 6.79
CA VAL A 123 8.84 -7.67 6.95
C VAL A 123 9.79 -8.85 6.73
N GLU A 124 9.49 -10.00 7.33
CA GLU A 124 10.35 -11.19 7.26
C GLU A 124 10.41 -11.76 5.83
N GLU A 125 9.26 -11.97 5.18
CA GLU A 125 9.17 -12.56 3.84
C GLU A 125 9.74 -11.69 2.72
N ASN A 126 9.69 -10.36 2.88
CA ASN A 126 10.22 -9.41 1.90
C ASN A 126 11.54 -8.78 2.34
N GLU A 127 12.15 -9.23 3.43
CA GLU A 127 13.45 -8.77 3.98
C GLU A 127 13.53 -7.24 4.10
N LEU A 128 12.44 -6.60 4.61
CA LEU A 128 12.31 -5.15 4.64
C LEU A 128 13.17 -4.50 5.73
N GLY A 129 14.00 -3.53 5.35
CA GLY A 129 14.85 -2.73 6.24
C GLY A 129 14.26 -1.35 6.58
N PHE A 130 12.95 -1.16 6.43
CA PHE A 130 12.19 0.03 6.80
C PHE A 130 10.94 -0.34 7.61
N ASP A 131 10.37 0.64 8.32
CA ASP A 131 9.24 0.41 9.21
C ASP A 131 7.96 0.06 8.43
N VAL A 132 7.29 -1.02 8.87
CA VAL A 132 5.94 -1.40 8.48
C VAL A 132 5.01 -1.12 9.65
N LEU A 133 3.99 -0.30 9.40
CA LEU A 133 3.06 0.22 10.42
C LEU A 133 1.68 -0.42 10.27
N THR A 134 1.06 -0.74 11.39
CA THR A 134 -0.31 -1.23 11.45
C THR A 134 -1.29 -0.08 11.64
N ASP A 135 -2.17 0.13 10.65
CA ASP A 135 -3.30 1.07 10.70
C ASP A 135 -4.61 0.30 10.94
N ALA A 136 -4.81 -0.18 12.16
CA ALA A 136 -5.96 -1.00 12.52
C ALA A 136 -7.29 -0.34 12.12
N GLY A 137 -8.15 -1.09 11.42
CA GLY A 137 -9.43 -0.60 10.90
C GLY A 137 -9.29 0.52 9.87
N ASN A 138 -8.11 0.71 9.25
CA ASN A 138 -7.84 1.77 8.26
C ASN A 138 -8.10 3.19 8.81
N ALA A 139 -7.88 3.41 10.11
CA ALA A 139 -8.25 4.69 10.77
C ALA A 139 -7.50 5.89 10.19
N PHE A 140 -6.24 5.72 9.83
CA PHE A 140 -5.44 6.76 9.18
C PHE A 140 -5.72 6.83 7.67
N ALA A 141 -5.76 5.69 6.97
CA ALA A 141 -6.05 5.64 5.54
C ALA A 141 -7.42 6.25 5.18
N LYS A 142 -8.44 6.11 6.05
CA LYS A 142 -9.75 6.78 5.92
C LYS A 142 -9.63 8.31 5.90
N LYS A 143 -8.73 8.90 6.68
CA LYS A 143 -8.50 10.36 6.69
C LYS A 143 -7.88 10.85 5.37
N LEU A 144 -7.17 9.98 4.64
CA LEU A 144 -6.60 10.29 3.34
C LEU A 144 -7.61 10.11 2.20
N GLY A 145 -8.76 9.48 2.46
CA GLY A 145 -9.78 9.18 1.47
C GLY A 145 -9.38 8.06 0.50
N ILE A 146 -8.54 7.11 0.93
CA ILE A 146 -8.04 6.02 0.07
C ILE A 146 -8.61 4.64 0.42
N VAL A 147 -9.62 4.57 1.29
CA VAL A 147 -10.23 3.31 1.72
C VAL A 147 -11.51 3.03 0.96
N PHE A 148 -11.70 1.79 0.55
CA PHE A 148 -12.92 1.31 -0.07
C PHE A 148 -13.44 0.04 0.61
N GLN A 149 -14.74 -0.19 0.48
CA GLN A 149 -15.38 -1.43 0.87
C GLN A 149 -15.15 -2.48 -0.20
N LEU A 150 -14.61 -3.65 0.16
CA LEU A 150 -14.54 -4.77 -0.77
C LEU A 150 -15.97 -5.22 -1.12
N PRO A 151 -16.32 -5.31 -2.42
CA PRO A 151 -17.65 -5.79 -2.82
C PRO A 151 -17.90 -7.23 -2.36
N ASP A 152 -19.11 -7.51 -1.85
CA ASP A 152 -19.48 -8.83 -1.30
C ASP A 152 -19.27 -9.96 -2.31
N PHE A 153 -19.46 -9.70 -3.61
CA PHE A 153 -19.26 -10.72 -4.64
C PHE A 153 -17.81 -11.18 -4.78
N LEU A 154 -16.84 -10.42 -4.24
CA LEU A 154 -15.42 -10.82 -4.24
C LEU A 154 -15.05 -11.73 -3.07
N LEU A 155 -15.79 -11.70 -1.95
CA LEU A 155 -15.44 -12.46 -0.74
C LEU A 155 -15.22 -13.94 -1.01
N PRO A 156 -16.12 -14.65 -1.74
CA PRO A 156 -15.91 -16.08 -2.04
C PRO A 156 -14.63 -16.35 -2.86
N TYR A 157 -14.23 -15.41 -3.72
CA TYR A 157 -12.99 -15.55 -4.50
C TYR A 157 -11.75 -15.32 -3.65
N TYR A 158 -11.79 -14.38 -2.70
CA TYR A 158 -10.71 -14.19 -1.72
C TYR A 158 -10.53 -15.46 -0.88
N GLU A 159 -11.62 -16.00 -0.33
CA GLU A 159 -11.60 -17.26 0.44
C GLU A 159 -11.05 -18.43 -0.39
N SER A 160 -11.46 -18.56 -1.65
CA SER A 160 -10.96 -19.63 -2.54
C SER A 160 -9.46 -19.54 -2.84
N LEU A 161 -8.89 -18.34 -2.69
CA LEU A 161 -7.46 -18.07 -2.79
C LEU A 161 -6.72 -18.16 -1.44
N GLY A 162 -7.42 -18.55 -0.37
CA GLY A 162 -6.86 -18.64 0.98
C GLY A 162 -6.69 -17.29 1.68
N ILE A 163 -7.43 -16.26 1.24
CA ILE A 163 -7.36 -14.91 1.81
C ILE A 163 -8.57 -14.68 2.71
N ASP A 164 -8.37 -14.78 4.01
CA ASP A 164 -9.34 -14.40 5.04
C ASP A 164 -9.00 -12.99 5.57
N LEU A 165 -9.73 -11.98 5.11
CA LEU A 165 -9.50 -10.60 5.52
C LEU A 165 -9.78 -10.36 7.01
N THR A 166 -10.67 -11.13 7.61
CA THR A 166 -10.96 -11.05 9.05
C THR A 166 -9.75 -11.48 9.86
N GLU A 167 -9.11 -12.58 9.45
CA GLU A 167 -7.88 -13.06 10.07
C GLU A 167 -6.73 -12.07 9.86
N PHE A 168 -6.52 -11.61 8.62
CA PHE A 168 -5.41 -10.70 8.30
C PHE A 168 -5.53 -9.34 9.00
N ASN A 169 -6.73 -8.74 9.04
CA ASN A 169 -6.95 -7.37 9.52
C ASN A 169 -7.47 -7.31 10.96
N GLY A 170 -7.89 -8.46 11.54
CA GLY A 170 -8.42 -8.53 12.90
C GLY A 170 -9.78 -7.85 13.07
N ASN A 171 -10.57 -7.70 11.99
CA ASN A 171 -11.92 -7.14 12.00
C ASN A 171 -12.72 -7.67 10.80
N GLU A 172 -14.05 -7.51 10.84
CA GLU A 172 -15.00 -8.04 9.85
C GLU A 172 -15.48 -6.98 8.84
N ASP A 173 -14.84 -5.79 8.81
CA ASP A 173 -15.35 -4.69 7.99
C ASP A 173 -15.03 -4.84 6.49
N ASN A 174 -14.16 -5.75 6.11
CA ASN A 174 -13.74 -6.01 4.73
C ASN A 174 -13.32 -4.75 3.96
N MET A 175 -12.78 -3.76 4.67
CA MET A 175 -12.26 -2.53 4.08
C MET A 175 -10.78 -2.65 3.78
N LEU A 176 -10.38 -2.16 2.61
CA LEU A 176 -8.98 -2.15 2.17
C LEU A 176 -8.56 -0.75 1.72
N PRO A 177 -7.29 -0.38 1.91
CA PRO A 177 -6.75 0.82 1.28
C PRO A 177 -6.48 0.53 -0.20
N ILE A 178 -6.68 1.53 -1.06
CA ILE A 178 -6.05 1.54 -2.38
C ILE A 178 -4.55 1.69 -2.17
N PRO A 179 -3.71 0.85 -2.84
CA PRO A 179 -2.28 1.06 -2.81
C PRO A 179 -1.92 2.45 -3.33
N ALA A 180 -1.17 3.19 -2.54
CA ALA A 180 -0.85 4.58 -2.82
C ALA A 180 0.50 4.95 -2.25
N VAL A 181 1.22 5.87 -2.91
CA VAL A 181 2.46 6.45 -2.41
C VAL A 181 2.29 7.95 -2.26
N PHE A 182 2.61 8.46 -1.08
CA PHE A 182 2.65 9.89 -0.79
C PHE A 182 4.07 10.29 -0.39
N VAL A 183 4.55 11.42 -0.90
CA VAL A 183 5.75 12.07 -0.40
C VAL A 183 5.33 13.36 0.31
N VAL A 184 5.78 13.49 1.56
CA VAL A 184 5.41 14.60 2.43
C VAL A 184 6.67 15.40 2.78
N ASP A 185 6.62 16.71 2.61
CA ASP A 185 7.71 17.59 2.99
C ASP A 185 7.80 17.79 4.51
N ARG A 186 8.88 18.41 4.98
CA ARG A 186 9.11 18.67 6.41
C ARG A 186 8.09 19.62 7.06
N ASN A 187 7.31 20.35 6.27
CA ASN A 187 6.21 21.20 6.73
C ASN A 187 4.88 20.44 6.83
N GLY A 188 4.86 19.15 6.41
CA GLY A 188 3.69 18.28 6.45
C GLY A 188 2.79 18.41 5.23
N TYR A 189 3.25 19.01 4.13
CA TYR A 189 2.50 19.09 2.89
C TYR A 189 2.85 17.94 1.94
N ILE A 190 1.83 17.39 1.27
CA ILE A 190 2.00 16.40 0.23
C ILE A 190 2.63 17.08 -0.99
N ILE A 191 3.83 16.65 -1.38
CA ILE A 191 4.56 17.18 -2.56
C ILE A 191 4.51 16.23 -3.74
N PHE A 192 4.13 14.98 -3.53
CA PHE A 192 3.91 13.98 -4.58
C PHE A 192 2.87 12.97 -4.12
N ARG A 193 2.08 12.46 -5.07
CA ARG A 193 1.11 11.39 -4.86
C ARG A 193 1.06 10.49 -6.09
N PHE A 194 1.19 9.18 -5.87
CA PHE A 194 0.75 8.14 -6.78
C PHE A 194 -0.45 7.42 -6.15
N LEU A 195 -1.53 7.28 -6.87
CA LEU A 195 -2.71 6.53 -6.47
C LEU A 195 -3.45 6.08 -7.74
N ASP A 196 -3.73 4.78 -7.83
CA ASP A 196 -4.51 4.19 -8.92
C ASP A 196 -5.47 3.13 -8.34
N VAL A 197 -6.76 3.23 -8.66
CA VAL A 197 -7.77 2.27 -8.22
C VAL A 197 -7.54 0.88 -8.83
N ASN A 198 -6.83 0.79 -9.95
CA ASN A 198 -6.29 -0.47 -10.44
C ASN A 198 -5.06 -0.85 -9.61
N TYR A 199 -5.27 -1.66 -8.60
CA TYR A 199 -4.22 -2.08 -7.66
C TYR A 199 -3.04 -2.81 -8.29
N MET A 200 -3.12 -3.20 -9.56
CA MET A 200 -2.00 -3.80 -10.31
C MET A 200 -1.01 -2.73 -10.81
N ASN A 201 -1.47 -1.49 -11.00
CA ASN A 201 -0.60 -0.38 -11.38
C ASN A 201 0.22 0.07 -10.17
N ARG A 202 1.50 0.32 -10.39
CA ARG A 202 2.46 0.69 -9.34
C ARG A 202 3.34 1.83 -9.79
N LEU A 203 3.81 2.61 -8.80
CA LEU A 203 4.74 3.70 -9.04
C LEU A 203 6.10 3.14 -9.51
N ASP A 204 6.62 3.73 -10.58
CA ASP A 204 8.01 3.50 -10.97
C ASP A 204 8.95 4.12 -9.94
N ILE A 205 9.93 3.34 -9.49
CA ILE A 205 10.90 3.80 -8.49
C ILE A 205 11.73 4.99 -8.98
N GLU A 206 12.01 5.08 -10.28
CA GLU A 206 12.74 6.23 -10.85
C GLU A 206 11.93 7.52 -10.75
N GLU A 207 10.61 7.44 -10.91
CA GLU A 207 9.72 8.60 -10.70
C GLU A 207 9.73 9.03 -9.22
N LEU A 208 9.68 8.08 -8.29
CA LEU A 208 9.80 8.39 -6.87
C LEU A 208 11.13 9.10 -6.56
N ILE A 209 12.25 8.57 -7.02
CA ILE A 209 13.58 9.14 -6.76
C ILE A 209 13.75 10.55 -7.34
N LYS A 210 13.10 10.86 -8.47
CA LYS A 210 13.13 12.20 -9.07
C LYS A 210 12.45 13.28 -8.24
N VAL A 211 11.45 12.93 -7.44
CA VAL A 211 10.69 13.88 -6.61
C VAL A 211 11.25 14.04 -5.19
N LEU A 212 12.22 13.20 -4.79
CA LEU A 212 12.95 13.30 -3.52
C LEU A 212 14.13 14.25 -3.63
#